data_23b373c53e3d139ff881e7ec700d8702
#
_entry.id   23b373c53e3d139ff881e7ec700d8702
#
_cell.length_a   1.000
_cell.length_b   1.000
_cell.length_c   1.000
_cell.angle_alpha   90.00
_cell.angle_beta   90.00
_cell.angle_gamma   90.00
#
_symmetry.space_group_name_H-M   'P 1'
#
loop_
_entity.id
_entity.type
_entity.pdbx_description
1 polymer ?
#
loop_
_entity_poly.entity_id
_entity_poly.type
_entity_poly.pdbx_seq_one_letter_code
_entity_poly.pdbx_strand_id
1 'polypeptide(L)'
;MKPRVLIICEDAWHPAETVRRGLEPLRAAGFQFEFLEGDGGNLPAMLPEFPVVALARANLIFATDQCPWLTPDSAAALPDHVRRGNGLMAVHAGTARYEQTAGMKELMGGVFERHPEQCAVTMEPCAGHPLTAGVAKFVVRDEHYFMTMTETPVDVFL
;
A
#
# COMPACT_ATOMS: atom_id res chain seq x y z
N MET A 1 19.04 -0.68 14.00
CA MET A 1 19.00 -1.10 12.58
C MET A 1 17.58 -0.79 12.08
N LYS A 2 17.42 -0.17 10.91
CA LYS A 2 16.08 0.07 10.34
C LYS A 2 15.47 -1.25 9.88
N PRO A 3 14.14 -1.41 9.93
CA PRO A 3 13.49 -2.65 9.56
C PRO A 3 13.68 -2.99 8.08
N ARG A 4 13.65 -4.27 7.76
CA ARG A 4 13.44 -4.77 6.41
C ARG A 4 11.97 -4.57 6.04
N VAL A 5 11.72 -4.11 4.83
CA VAL A 5 10.36 -3.87 4.31
C VAL A 5 10.14 -4.73 3.07
N LEU A 6 9.08 -5.51 3.05
CA LEU A 6 8.62 -6.20 1.85
C LEU A 6 7.74 -5.24 1.05
N ILE A 7 8.12 -4.98 -0.19
CA ILE A 7 7.36 -4.15 -1.13
C ILE A 7 6.65 -5.07 -2.12
N ILE A 8 5.33 -5.09 -2.07
CA ILE A 8 4.51 -5.81 -3.02
C ILE A 8 4.10 -4.82 -4.10
N CYS A 9 4.62 -4.98 -5.31
CA CYS A 9 4.44 -4.02 -6.40
C CYS A 9 4.30 -4.73 -7.75
N GLU A 10 4.08 -3.94 -8.80
CA GLU A 10 3.89 -4.35 -10.19
C GLU A 10 2.49 -4.90 -10.48
N ASP A 11 1.73 -4.11 -11.18
CA ASP A 11 0.47 -4.50 -11.81
C ASP A 11 0.40 -3.94 -13.26
N ALA A 12 -0.72 -4.13 -13.93
CA ALA A 12 -0.89 -3.75 -15.33
C ALA A 12 -0.69 -2.24 -15.61
N TRP A 13 -0.84 -1.39 -14.59
CA TRP A 13 -0.77 0.08 -14.73
C TRP A 13 0.40 0.70 -13.95
N HIS A 14 0.93 -0.01 -12.95
CA HIS A 14 1.93 0.51 -12.01
C HIS A 14 3.22 -0.32 -12.08
N PRO A 15 4.18 0.06 -12.96
CA PRO A 15 5.44 -0.67 -13.11
C PRO A 15 6.27 -0.66 -11.83
N ALA A 16 6.86 -1.80 -11.48
CA ALA A 16 7.74 -1.93 -10.30
C ALA A 16 8.89 -0.93 -10.29
N GLU A 17 9.40 -0.56 -11.47
CA GLU A 17 10.48 0.43 -11.62
C GLU A 17 10.11 1.80 -11.03
N THR A 18 8.85 2.22 -11.16
CA THR A 18 8.37 3.48 -10.56
C THR A 18 8.45 3.43 -9.04
N VAL A 19 8.02 2.31 -8.45
CA VAL A 19 8.08 2.09 -6.99
C VAL A 19 9.54 2.03 -6.52
N ARG A 20 10.40 1.27 -7.21
CA ARG A 20 11.83 1.16 -6.90
C ARG A 20 12.51 2.53 -6.88
N ARG A 21 12.28 3.32 -7.90
CA ARG A 21 12.85 4.67 -8.05
C ARG A 21 12.34 5.63 -6.97
N GLY A 22 11.06 5.56 -6.62
CA GLY A 22 10.47 6.38 -5.55
C GLY A 22 11.04 6.05 -4.16
N LEU A 23 11.48 4.81 -3.93
CA LEU A 23 12.03 4.36 -2.65
C LEU A 23 13.56 4.55 -2.52
N GLU A 24 14.25 4.93 -3.59
CA GLU A 24 15.70 5.07 -3.57
C GLU A 24 16.23 6.05 -2.49
N PRO A 25 15.59 7.22 -2.25
CA PRO A 25 16.00 8.11 -1.16
C PRO A 25 15.93 7.46 0.23
N LEU A 26 14.99 6.53 0.43
CA LEU A 26 14.85 5.80 1.70
C LEU A 26 15.92 4.72 1.85
N ARG A 27 16.42 4.14 0.76
CA ARG A 27 17.61 3.27 0.81
C ARG A 27 18.83 4.03 1.30
N ALA A 28 19.06 5.22 0.78
CA ALA A 28 20.13 6.11 1.23
C ALA A 28 20.00 6.46 2.72
N ALA A 29 18.76 6.52 3.24
CA ALA A 29 18.46 6.70 4.66
C ALA A 29 18.58 5.40 5.49
N GLY A 30 19.01 4.28 4.89
CA GLY A 30 19.33 3.01 5.56
C GLY A 30 18.17 2.01 5.66
N PHE A 31 17.05 2.21 4.96
CA PHE A 31 16.00 1.20 4.83
C PHE A 31 16.43 0.08 3.87
N GLN A 32 15.99 -1.13 4.16
CA GLN A 32 16.22 -2.30 3.32
C GLN A 32 14.90 -2.76 2.72
N PHE A 33 14.84 -2.86 1.39
CA PHE A 33 13.66 -3.27 0.65
C PHE A 33 13.90 -4.58 -0.08
N GLU A 34 12.95 -5.48 0.05
CA GLU A 34 12.78 -6.63 -0.83
C GLU A 34 11.50 -6.46 -1.63
N PHE A 35 11.51 -6.87 -2.90
CA PHE A 35 10.40 -6.64 -3.81
C PHE A 35 9.77 -7.96 -4.21
N LEU A 36 8.46 -8.06 -4.00
CA LEU A 36 7.63 -9.15 -4.48
C LEU A 36 6.84 -8.66 -5.69
N GLU A 37 7.22 -9.16 -6.83
CA GLU A 37 6.58 -8.94 -8.13
C GLU A 37 5.91 -10.25 -8.60
N GLY A 38 5.09 -10.21 -9.64
CA GLY A 38 4.45 -11.40 -10.18
C GLY A 38 3.21 -11.86 -9.42
N ASP A 39 3.02 -13.17 -9.29
CA ASP A 39 1.76 -13.78 -8.79
C ASP A 39 1.57 -13.77 -7.27
N GLY A 40 2.57 -13.32 -6.51
CA GLY A 40 2.47 -13.24 -5.05
C GLY A 40 2.29 -14.57 -4.31
N GLY A 41 2.39 -15.71 -5.00
CA GLY A 41 2.08 -17.04 -4.45
C GLY A 41 2.90 -17.47 -3.22
N ASN A 42 4.06 -16.84 -2.99
CA ASN A 42 4.92 -17.14 -1.85
C ASN A 42 4.75 -16.16 -0.66
N LEU A 43 3.81 -15.23 -0.72
CA LEU A 43 3.65 -14.20 0.31
C LEU A 43 3.53 -14.77 1.73
N PRO A 44 2.68 -15.77 2.04
CA PRO A 44 2.56 -16.30 3.40
C PRO A 44 3.88 -16.81 3.99
N ALA A 45 4.74 -17.41 3.16
CA ALA A 45 6.05 -17.90 3.60
C ALA A 45 7.06 -16.78 3.84
N MET A 46 6.92 -15.63 3.17
CA MET A 46 7.81 -14.48 3.31
C MET A 46 7.46 -13.61 4.53
N LEU A 47 6.19 -13.45 4.86
CA LEU A 47 5.72 -12.53 5.90
C LEU A 47 6.48 -12.63 7.24
N PRO A 48 6.87 -13.81 7.74
CA PRO A 48 7.60 -13.92 9.01
C PRO A 48 8.96 -13.21 9.04
N GLU A 49 9.57 -12.97 7.89
CA GLU A 49 10.88 -12.33 7.78
C GLU A 49 10.82 -10.79 7.72
N PHE A 50 9.63 -10.24 7.53
CA PHE A 50 9.44 -8.80 7.30
C PHE A 50 8.51 -8.19 8.34
N PRO A 51 9.02 -7.32 9.23
CA PRO A 51 8.17 -6.64 10.21
C PRO A 51 7.26 -5.57 9.57
N VAL A 52 7.50 -5.20 8.31
CA VAL A 52 6.70 -4.22 7.58
C VAL A 52 6.47 -4.71 6.15
N VAL A 53 5.23 -4.61 5.71
CA VAL A 53 4.80 -4.83 4.32
C VAL A 53 4.26 -3.53 3.75
N ALA A 54 4.73 -3.12 2.58
CA ALA A 54 4.15 -2.05 1.80
C ALA A 54 3.46 -2.62 0.55
N LEU A 55 2.16 -2.40 0.47
CA LEU A 55 1.32 -2.84 -0.63
C LEU A 55 1.18 -1.68 -1.62
N ALA A 56 1.81 -1.78 -2.78
CA ALA A 56 1.90 -0.75 -3.82
C ALA A 56 1.46 -1.29 -5.19
N ARG A 57 0.45 -2.16 -5.22
CA ARG A 57 -0.15 -2.69 -6.46
C ARG A 57 -1.65 -2.90 -6.28
N ALA A 58 -2.38 -2.76 -7.37
CA ALA A 58 -3.78 -3.18 -7.42
C ALA A 58 -3.90 -4.71 -7.30
N ASN A 59 -5.05 -5.20 -6.87
CA ASN A 59 -5.28 -6.65 -6.77
C ASN A 59 -5.48 -7.30 -8.16
N LEU A 60 -4.45 -7.18 -9.00
CA LEU A 60 -4.41 -7.69 -10.37
C LEU A 60 -3.05 -8.30 -10.68
N ILE A 61 -3.02 -9.36 -11.48
CA ILE A 61 -1.77 -9.88 -12.04
C ILE A 61 -1.33 -9.01 -13.22
N PHE A 62 -0.02 -8.93 -13.46
CA PHE A 62 0.55 -8.08 -14.50
C PHE A 62 0.03 -8.39 -15.92
N ALA A 63 -0.23 -9.65 -16.20
CA ALA A 63 -0.62 -10.10 -17.56
C ALA A 63 -2.08 -9.80 -17.94
N THR A 64 -2.93 -9.42 -16.98
CA THR A 64 -4.35 -9.15 -17.20
C THR A 64 -4.94 -8.28 -16.10
N ASP A 65 -5.83 -7.38 -16.48
CA ASP A 65 -6.58 -6.53 -15.56
C ASP A 65 -7.82 -7.21 -14.93
N GLN A 66 -7.98 -8.52 -15.13
CA GLN A 66 -9.17 -9.26 -14.70
C GLN A 66 -8.92 -10.28 -13.60
N CYS A 67 -7.66 -10.67 -13.38
CA CYS A 67 -7.33 -11.70 -12.38
C CYS A 67 -6.66 -11.08 -11.15
N PRO A 68 -7.17 -11.37 -9.93
CA PRO A 68 -6.51 -10.96 -8.71
C PRO A 68 -5.18 -11.72 -8.54
N TRP A 69 -4.16 -11.02 -8.03
CA TRP A 69 -2.89 -11.64 -7.64
C TRP A 69 -2.97 -12.23 -6.23
N LEU A 70 -3.78 -11.63 -5.35
CA LEU A 70 -3.89 -12.01 -3.95
C LEU A 70 -4.69 -13.30 -3.84
N THR A 71 -3.99 -14.39 -3.50
CA THR A 71 -4.62 -15.68 -3.25
C THR A 71 -5.42 -15.66 -1.94
N PRO A 72 -6.38 -16.58 -1.73
CA PRO A 72 -7.10 -16.69 -0.47
C PRO A 72 -6.17 -16.86 0.75
N ASP A 73 -5.10 -17.65 0.62
CA ASP A 73 -4.12 -17.88 1.68
C ASP A 73 -3.34 -16.60 2.00
N SER A 74 -2.93 -15.85 0.97
CA SER A 74 -2.26 -14.56 1.13
C SER A 74 -3.18 -13.52 1.78
N ALA A 75 -4.45 -13.48 1.38
CA ALA A 75 -5.46 -12.58 1.96
C ALA A 75 -5.71 -12.88 3.44
N ALA A 76 -5.73 -14.15 3.82
CA ALA A 76 -5.86 -14.56 5.22
C ALA A 76 -4.60 -14.26 6.06
N ALA A 77 -3.42 -14.35 5.45
CA ALA A 77 -2.14 -14.16 6.14
C ALA A 77 -1.86 -12.69 6.49
N LEU A 78 -2.32 -11.72 5.70
CA LEU A 78 -2.08 -10.29 5.94
C LEU A 78 -2.71 -9.77 7.25
N PRO A 79 -3.99 -10.03 7.57
CA PRO A 79 -4.56 -9.67 8.87
C PRO A 79 -3.85 -10.34 10.04
N ASP A 80 -3.42 -11.60 9.90
CA ASP A 80 -2.64 -12.29 10.92
C ASP A 80 -1.27 -11.64 11.16
N HIS A 81 -0.63 -11.20 10.10
CA HIS A 81 0.62 -10.47 10.16
C HIS A 81 0.47 -9.19 10.99
N VAL A 82 -0.55 -8.39 10.73
CA VAL A 82 -0.83 -7.15 11.48
C VAL A 82 -1.22 -7.45 12.93
N ARG A 83 -2.06 -8.47 13.19
CA ARG A 83 -2.45 -8.85 14.56
C ARG A 83 -1.25 -9.31 15.43
N ARG A 84 -0.18 -9.77 14.83
CA ARG A 84 1.09 -10.10 15.51
C ARG A 84 1.94 -8.88 15.83
N GLY A 85 1.48 -7.66 15.52
CA GLY A 85 2.17 -6.41 15.79
C GLY A 85 3.08 -5.93 14.67
N ASN A 86 3.00 -6.52 13.49
CA ASN A 86 3.73 -6.08 12.30
C ASN A 86 2.96 -4.97 11.56
N GLY A 87 3.67 -4.24 10.69
CA GLY A 87 3.10 -3.12 9.95
C GLY A 87 2.62 -3.50 8.55
N LEU A 88 1.46 -2.95 8.15
CA LEU A 88 1.00 -2.92 6.76
C LEU A 88 0.78 -1.47 6.33
N MET A 89 1.32 -1.09 5.19
CA MET A 89 1.12 0.22 4.57
C MET A 89 0.58 0.01 3.15
N ALA A 90 -0.60 0.52 2.85
CA ALA A 90 -1.10 0.58 1.48
C ALA A 90 -0.74 1.93 0.86
N VAL A 91 -0.20 1.91 -0.34
CA VAL A 91 0.26 3.11 -1.06
C VAL A 91 -0.38 3.11 -2.44
N HIS A 92 -1.09 4.20 -2.78
CA HIS A 92 -1.68 4.44 -4.09
C HIS A 92 -2.47 3.21 -4.58
N ALA A 93 -2.03 2.53 -5.64
CA ALA A 93 -2.64 1.31 -6.18
C ALA A 93 -2.82 0.18 -5.13
N GLY A 94 -2.08 0.22 -4.04
CA GLY A 94 -2.23 -0.74 -2.94
C GLY A 94 -3.59 -0.74 -2.26
N THR A 95 -4.48 0.19 -2.59
CA THR A 95 -5.87 0.21 -2.14
C THR A 95 -6.88 -0.22 -3.20
N ALA A 96 -6.44 -0.44 -4.46
CA ALA A 96 -7.33 -0.66 -5.59
C ALA A 96 -7.63 -2.15 -5.85
N ARG A 97 -8.87 -2.44 -6.24
CA ARG A 97 -9.33 -3.79 -6.60
C ARG A 97 -9.34 -4.81 -5.45
N TYR A 98 -9.41 -4.32 -4.20
CA TYR A 98 -9.52 -5.16 -3.00
C TYR A 98 -10.93 -5.22 -2.42
N GLU A 99 -11.91 -4.55 -3.02
CA GLU A 99 -13.30 -4.46 -2.56
C GLU A 99 -14.00 -5.82 -2.41
N GLN A 100 -13.61 -6.81 -3.23
CA GLN A 100 -14.15 -8.18 -3.20
C GLN A 100 -13.27 -9.14 -2.36
N THR A 101 -12.18 -8.66 -1.77
CA THR A 101 -11.28 -9.50 -0.98
C THR A 101 -11.64 -9.40 0.49
N ALA A 102 -12.10 -10.50 1.05
CA ALA A 102 -12.57 -10.55 2.44
C ALA A 102 -11.53 -9.99 3.43
N GLY A 103 -11.95 -9.09 4.29
CA GLY A 103 -11.15 -8.51 5.36
C GLY A 103 -10.15 -7.43 4.93
N MET A 104 -9.93 -7.20 3.63
CA MET A 104 -8.93 -6.22 3.17
C MET A 104 -9.41 -4.78 3.38
N LYS A 105 -10.68 -4.50 3.17
CA LYS A 105 -11.25 -3.17 3.44
C LYS A 105 -11.09 -2.76 4.90
N GLU A 106 -11.43 -3.66 5.82
CA GLU A 106 -11.30 -3.46 7.26
C GLU A 106 -9.83 -3.33 7.67
N LEU A 107 -8.95 -4.13 7.08
CA LEU A 107 -7.52 -4.11 7.37
C LEU A 107 -6.86 -2.79 6.96
N MET A 108 -7.26 -2.23 5.81
CA MET A 108 -6.69 -0.99 5.25
C MET A 108 -7.43 0.28 5.69
N GLY A 109 -8.60 0.15 6.33
CA GLY A 109 -9.44 1.29 6.68
C GLY A 109 -10.31 1.81 5.53
N GLY A 110 -10.12 1.32 4.33
CA GLY A 110 -10.86 1.67 3.13
C GLY A 110 -10.24 1.07 1.88
N VAL A 111 -11.00 1.09 0.79
CA VAL A 111 -10.56 0.64 -0.54
C VAL A 111 -10.83 1.74 -1.58
N PHE A 112 -10.00 1.78 -2.61
CA PHE A 112 -10.17 2.69 -3.74
C PHE A 112 -11.50 2.45 -4.45
N GLU A 113 -12.19 3.52 -4.78
CA GLU A 113 -13.44 3.50 -5.57
C GLU A 113 -13.22 4.02 -6.97
N ARG A 114 -12.71 5.25 -7.07
CA ARG A 114 -12.49 5.96 -8.34
C ARG A 114 -11.57 7.15 -8.16
N HIS A 115 -11.10 7.71 -9.25
CA HIS A 115 -10.46 9.01 -9.31
C HIS A 115 -10.94 9.79 -10.57
N PRO A 116 -10.91 11.14 -10.56
CA PRO A 116 -11.04 11.94 -11.77
C PRO A 116 -9.75 11.87 -12.60
N GLU A 117 -9.72 12.58 -13.72
CA GLU A 117 -8.44 12.84 -14.40
C GLU A 117 -7.44 13.46 -13.42
N GLN A 118 -6.13 13.21 -13.66
CA GLN A 118 -5.07 13.78 -12.85
C GLN A 118 -5.21 15.30 -12.70
N CYS A 119 -5.22 15.77 -11.49
CA CYS A 119 -5.44 17.17 -11.14
C CYS A 119 -4.43 17.66 -10.09
N ALA A 120 -4.48 18.94 -9.77
CA ALA A 120 -3.71 19.48 -8.64
C ALA A 120 -4.38 19.04 -7.34
N VAL A 121 -3.70 18.21 -6.57
CA VAL A 121 -4.13 17.74 -5.25
C VAL A 121 -3.34 18.49 -4.19
N THR A 122 -4.06 19.08 -3.25
CA THR A 122 -3.45 19.76 -2.11
C THR A 122 -3.40 18.80 -0.92
N MET A 123 -2.19 18.56 -0.42
CA MET A 123 -1.95 17.75 0.78
C MET A 123 -1.79 18.67 1.97
N GLU A 124 -2.68 18.52 2.97
CA GLU A 124 -2.72 19.33 4.19
C GLU A 124 -2.49 18.45 5.42
N PRO A 125 -1.25 18.43 5.95
CA PRO A 125 -0.94 17.68 7.16
C PRO A 125 -1.75 18.14 8.35
N CYS A 126 -2.35 17.22 9.10
CA CYS A 126 -3.03 17.53 10.35
C CYS A 126 -2.04 18.03 11.40
N ALA A 127 -2.31 19.19 11.95
CA ALA A 127 -1.43 19.83 12.92
C ALA A 127 -1.32 18.97 14.19
N GLY A 128 -0.09 18.71 14.62
CA GLY A 128 0.21 17.97 15.86
C GLY A 128 0.15 16.44 15.74
N HIS A 129 -0.17 15.90 14.58
CA HIS A 129 -0.11 14.45 14.39
C HIS A 129 1.36 13.98 14.26
N PRO A 130 1.79 12.91 14.97
CA PRO A 130 3.19 12.51 14.99
C PRO A 130 3.72 12.03 13.63
N LEU A 131 2.86 11.45 12.77
CA LEU A 131 3.27 10.98 11.43
C LEU A 131 3.49 12.12 10.43
N THR A 132 2.97 13.32 10.70
CA THR A 132 3.14 14.49 9.85
C THR A 132 4.07 15.54 10.47
N ALA A 133 4.78 15.20 11.55
CA ALA A 133 5.74 16.09 12.18
C ALA A 133 6.82 16.56 11.20
N GLY A 134 6.92 17.87 10.98
CA GLY A 134 7.86 18.47 10.03
C GLY A 134 7.42 18.44 8.56
N VAL A 135 6.24 17.91 8.25
CA VAL A 135 5.66 17.94 6.89
C VAL A 135 4.91 19.27 6.72
N ALA A 136 5.28 20.04 5.72
CA ALA A 136 4.55 21.24 5.32
C ALA A 136 3.48 20.90 4.29
N LYS A 137 2.43 21.71 4.20
CA LYS A 137 1.45 21.68 3.11
C LYS A 137 2.14 21.74 1.75
N PHE A 138 1.73 20.90 0.82
CA PHE A 138 2.24 20.89 -0.55
C PHE A 138 1.14 20.60 -1.57
N VAL A 139 1.44 20.86 -2.85
CA VAL A 139 0.57 20.55 -3.97
C VAL A 139 1.31 19.63 -4.91
N VAL A 140 0.64 18.59 -5.36
CA VAL A 140 1.15 17.63 -6.35
C VAL A 140 0.11 17.43 -7.44
N ARG A 141 0.56 17.19 -8.68
CA ARG A 141 -0.34 16.71 -9.74
C ARG A 141 -0.43 15.21 -9.64
N ASP A 142 -1.60 14.71 -9.29
CA ASP A 142 -1.82 13.28 -9.06
C ASP A 142 -3.30 12.90 -9.28
N GLU A 143 -3.61 11.64 -9.11
CA GLU A 143 -4.97 11.11 -9.07
C GLU A 143 -5.57 11.35 -7.68
N HIS A 144 -6.66 12.10 -7.62
CA HIS A 144 -7.36 12.32 -6.36
C HIS A 144 -8.27 11.12 -6.08
N TYR A 145 -7.80 10.21 -5.22
CA TYR A 145 -8.52 8.99 -4.88
C TYR A 145 -9.75 9.25 -4.03
N PHE A 146 -10.89 8.76 -4.48
CA PHE A 146 -12.09 8.62 -3.66
C PHE A 146 -12.12 7.20 -3.10
N MET A 147 -12.35 7.09 -1.79
CA MET A 147 -12.25 5.85 -1.05
C MET A 147 -13.62 5.43 -0.50
N THR A 148 -13.95 4.15 -0.61
CA THR A 148 -15.04 3.54 0.17
C THR A 148 -14.46 3.13 1.53
N MET A 149 -14.75 3.92 2.56
CA MET A 149 -14.21 3.73 3.90
C MET A 149 -14.87 2.56 4.63
N THR A 150 -14.15 1.99 5.60
CA THR A 150 -14.72 1.07 6.59
C THR A 150 -15.64 1.81 7.57
N GLU A 151 -16.52 1.09 8.28
CA GLU A 151 -17.31 1.65 9.39
C GLU A 151 -16.47 1.87 10.66
N THR A 152 -15.33 1.20 10.78
CA THR A 152 -14.39 1.39 11.89
C THR A 152 -13.75 2.78 11.78
N PRO A 153 -13.69 3.56 12.87
CA PRO A 153 -13.00 4.84 12.86
C PRO A 153 -11.55 4.72 12.41
N VAL A 154 -11.12 5.63 11.55
CA VAL A 154 -9.74 5.75 11.08
C VAL A 154 -9.15 7.08 11.55
N ASP A 155 -7.85 7.09 11.79
CA ASP A 155 -7.11 8.30 12.13
C ASP A 155 -6.60 8.95 10.83
N VAL A 156 -7.15 10.11 10.51
CA VAL A 156 -6.79 10.87 9.30
C VAL A 156 -5.74 11.91 9.67
N PHE A 157 -4.57 11.83 9.05
CA PHE A 157 -3.43 12.70 9.39
C PHE A 157 -2.91 13.53 8.20
N LEU A 158 -3.40 13.28 6.98
CA LEU A 158 -2.99 14.00 5.77
C LEU A 158 -4.15 14.11 4.78
#